data_4115e6bd0f30f771ac414c0de8539a4a
#
_entry.id   4115e6bd0f30f771ac414c0de8539a4a
#
_cell.length_a   1.000
_cell.length_b   1.000
_cell.length_c   1.000
_cell.angle_alpha   90.00
_cell.angle_beta   90.00
_cell.angle_gamma   90.00
#
_symmetry.space_group_name_H-M   'P 1'
#
loop_
_entity.id
_entity.type
_entity.pdbx_description
1 polymer ?
#
loop_
_entity_poly.entity_id
_entity_poly.type
_entity_poly.pdbx_seq_one_letter_code
_entity_poly.pdbx_strand_id
1 'polypeptide(L)'
;YSYHVVEPDLDEHEHYVYRELERELREHLVHRVAPGEDEHERETMLERQARRVIDELPGLDVPESSFQQICYYLKRNLVHFGKVDPLMSDPRLEEVSCNAPESPVFVYHRDYEDLATNIEYGAGELRSFIKTLAQRSGKDISTAKPMQGTALPDGSRIQLTLDEVAPRGENFT
;
A
#
# COMPACT_ATOMS: atom_id res chain seq x y z
N TYR A 1 -8.16 21.53 10.65
CA TYR A 1 -8.89 20.33 10.22
C TYR A 1 -7.87 19.23 9.92
N SER A 2 -8.26 17.96 10.05
CA SER A 2 -7.46 16.79 9.71
C SER A 2 -8.34 15.80 8.97
N TYR A 3 -7.73 15.00 8.10
CA TYR A 3 -8.39 13.92 7.37
C TYR A 3 -8.08 12.60 8.07
N HIS A 4 -9.10 11.89 8.54
CA HIS A 4 -8.93 10.62 9.23
C HIS A 4 -9.39 9.46 8.37
N VAL A 5 -8.47 8.56 8.07
CA VAL A 5 -8.77 7.26 7.48
C VAL A 5 -9.16 6.31 8.61
N VAL A 6 -10.32 5.67 8.47
CA VAL A 6 -10.82 4.65 9.38
C VAL A 6 -10.78 3.32 8.66
N GLU A 7 -10.05 2.36 9.23
CA GLU A 7 -9.86 1.02 8.67
C GLU A 7 -10.30 -0.02 9.70
N PRO A 8 -10.57 -1.28 9.28
CA PRO A 8 -10.88 -2.36 10.21
C PRO A 8 -9.81 -2.52 11.28
N ASP A 9 -10.20 -2.70 12.52
CA ASP A 9 -9.28 -3.00 13.61
C ASP A 9 -9.08 -4.51 13.71
N LEU A 10 -7.83 -4.96 13.71
CA LEU A 10 -7.48 -6.38 13.84
C LEU A 10 -7.07 -6.66 15.28
N ASP A 11 -7.59 -7.74 15.86
CA ASP A 11 -7.12 -8.25 17.14
C ASP A 11 -5.72 -8.91 17.01
N GLU A 12 -5.14 -9.35 18.12
CA GLU A 12 -3.81 -9.97 18.13
C GLU A 12 -3.73 -11.25 17.28
N HIS A 13 -4.80 -12.05 17.30
CA HIS A 13 -4.87 -13.29 16.51
C HIS A 13 -5.00 -12.97 15.00
N GLU A 14 -5.87 -12.04 14.65
CA GLU A 14 -6.05 -11.57 13.28
C GLU A 14 -4.76 -10.94 12.72
N HIS A 15 -4.03 -10.16 13.53
CA HIS A 15 -2.72 -9.63 13.17
C HIS A 15 -1.68 -10.73 12.93
N TYR A 16 -1.70 -11.78 13.74
CA TYR A 16 -0.82 -12.92 13.53
C TYR A 16 -1.13 -13.62 12.21
N VAL A 17 -2.41 -13.96 11.97
CA VAL A 17 -2.87 -14.59 10.73
C VAL A 17 -2.53 -13.73 9.52
N TYR A 18 -2.81 -12.44 9.59
CA TYR A 18 -2.47 -11.48 8.52
C TYR A 18 -0.98 -11.54 8.15
N ARG A 19 -0.09 -11.50 9.12
CA ARG A 19 1.36 -11.53 8.88
C ARG A 19 1.83 -12.84 8.24
N GLU A 20 1.29 -13.97 8.69
CA GLU A 20 1.61 -15.27 8.10
C GLU A 20 1.13 -15.34 6.65
N LEU A 21 -0.11 -14.94 6.38
CA LEU A 21 -0.66 -14.90 5.03
C LEU A 21 0.10 -13.92 4.13
N GLU A 22 0.41 -12.73 4.62
CA GLU A 22 1.16 -11.73 3.84
C GLU A 22 2.53 -12.28 3.41
N ARG A 23 3.25 -12.93 4.31
CA ARG A 23 4.54 -13.54 4.02
C ARG A 23 4.43 -14.60 2.92
N GLU A 24 3.54 -15.57 3.08
CA GLU A 24 3.34 -16.67 2.13
C GLU A 24 2.87 -16.16 0.76
N LEU A 25 1.91 -15.24 0.75
CA LEU A 25 1.34 -14.71 -0.48
C LEU A 25 2.33 -13.80 -1.23
N ARG A 26 3.16 -13.04 -0.53
CA ARG A 26 4.16 -12.17 -1.15
C ARG A 26 5.17 -12.98 -1.96
N GLU A 27 5.63 -14.11 -1.44
CA GLU A 27 6.54 -15.01 -2.16
C GLU A 27 5.88 -15.60 -3.42
N HIS A 28 4.61 -15.94 -3.36
CA HIS A 28 3.87 -16.51 -4.50
C HIS A 28 3.50 -15.46 -5.56
N LEU A 29 3.19 -14.24 -5.16
CA LEU A 29 2.79 -13.15 -6.09
C LEU A 29 3.97 -12.57 -6.87
N VAL A 30 5.16 -12.50 -6.29
CA VAL A 30 6.38 -12.02 -6.97
C VAL A 30 6.69 -12.84 -8.23
N HIS A 31 6.29 -14.10 -8.28
CA HIS A 31 6.55 -15.01 -9.41
C HIS A 31 5.42 -15.11 -10.43
N ARG A 32 4.25 -14.49 -10.22
CA ARG A 32 3.04 -14.73 -11.02
C ARG A 32 2.34 -13.50 -11.59
N VAL A 33 2.78 -12.28 -11.30
CA VAL A 33 2.12 -11.09 -11.84
C VAL A 33 2.54 -10.88 -13.29
N ALA A 34 1.69 -11.29 -14.23
CA ALA A 34 1.85 -10.93 -15.62
C ALA A 34 1.47 -9.46 -15.84
N PRO A 35 2.22 -8.71 -16.66
CA PRO A 35 1.83 -7.35 -17.03
C PRO A 35 0.49 -7.37 -17.77
N GLY A 36 -0.53 -6.67 -17.25
CA GLY A 36 -1.83 -6.53 -17.90
C GLY A 36 -2.99 -7.34 -17.30
N GLU A 37 -2.79 -8.03 -16.18
CA GLU A 37 -3.89 -8.67 -15.46
C GLU A 37 -4.81 -7.62 -14.83
N ASP A 38 -6.13 -7.88 -14.90
CA ASP A 38 -7.15 -7.04 -14.27
C ASP A 38 -7.01 -7.06 -12.74
N GLU A 39 -7.21 -5.91 -12.13
CA GLU A 39 -7.10 -5.72 -10.67
C GLU A 39 -8.09 -6.63 -9.91
N HIS A 40 -9.30 -6.78 -10.42
CA HIS A 40 -10.31 -7.66 -9.85
C HIS A 40 -9.91 -9.15 -9.93
N GLU A 41 -9.26 -9.56 -11.00
CA GLU A 41 -8.73 -10.93 -11.12
C GLU A 41 -7.63 -11.18 -10.08
N ARG A 42 -6.75 -10.20 -9.86
CA ARG A 42 -5.69 -10.26 -8.84
C ARG A 42 -6.26 -10.37 -7.43
N GLU A 43 -7.28 -9.57 -7.11
CA GLU A 43 -7.96 -9.65 -5.81
C GLU A 43 -8.60 -11.02 -5.59
N THR A 44 -9.32 -11.53 -6.59
CA THR A 44 -9.98 -12.83 -6.52
C THR A 44 -8.97 -13.97 -6.35
N MET A 45 -7.86 -13.90 -7.07
CA MET A 45 -6.79 -14.86 -6.93
C MET A 45 -6.15 -14.80 -5.53
N LEU A 46 -5.92 -13.60 -5.01
CA LEU A 46 -5.37 -13.39 -3.69
C LEU A 46 -6.26 -14.00 -2.60
N GLU A 47 -7.56 -13.74 -2.63
CA GLU A 47 -8.52 -14.33 -1.68
C GLU A 47 -8.53 -15.85 -1.73
N ARG A 48 -8.53 -16.42 -2.92
CA ARG A 48 -8.50 -17.87 -3.11
C ARG A 48 -7.23 -18.48 -2.52
N GLN A 49 -6.09 -17.87 -2.75
CA GLN A 49 -4.82 -18.33 -2.21
C GLN A 49 -4.78 -18.18 -0.68
N ALA A 50 -5.29 -17.05 -0.14
CA ALA A 50 -5.38 -16.86 1.30
C ALA A 50 -6.21 -17.94 1.99
N ARG A 51 -7.38 -18.28 1.44
CA ARG A 51 -8.21 -19.39 1.96
C ARG A 51 -7.46 -20.71 1.94
N ARG A 52 -6.81 -21.00 0.82
CA ARG A 52 -6.03 -22.23 0.69
C ARG A 52 -4.93 -22.35 1.74
N VAL A 53 -4.19 -21.27 2.00
CA VAL A 53 -3.14 -21.27 3.02
C VAL A 53 -3.74 -21.50 4.42
N ILE A 54 -4.89 -20.88 4.74
CA ILE A 54 -5.58 -21.13 6.01
C ILE A 54 -6.01 -22.60 6.13
N ASP A 55 -6.58 -23.17 5.09
CA ASP A 55 -7.04 -24.57 5.08
C ASP A 55 -5.88 -25.58 5.23
N GLU A 56 -4.68 -25.22 4.76
CA GLU A 56 -3.47 -26.03 4.85
C GLU A 56 -2.75 -25.91 6.21
N LEU A 57 -3.08 -24.88 7.04
CA LEU A 57 -2.45 -24.65 8.34
C LEU A 57 -3.30 -25.24 9.49
N PRO A 58 -2.89 -26.35 10.11
CA PRO A 58 -3.63 -26.95 11.20
C PRO A 58 -3.77 -26.02 12.40
N GLY A 59 -4.99 -25.84 12.89
CA GLY A 59 -5.26 -25.06 14.11
C GLY A 59 -5.49 -23.56 13.87
N LEU A 60 -5.49 -23.10 12.62
CA LEU A 60 -5.92 -21.76 12.26
C LEU A 60 -7.45 -21.78 12.01
N ASP A 61 -8.21 -21.50 13.06
CA ASP A 61 -9.67 -21.26 12.92
C ASP A 61 -9.89 -19.76 12.75
N VAL A 62 -10.28 -19.35 11.54
CA VAL A 62 -10.51 -17.95 11.18
C VAL A 62 -11.97 -17.76 10.82
N PRO A 63 -12.78 -17.09 11.67
CA PRO A 63 -14.16 -16.77 11.33
C PRO A 63 -14.26 -15.95 10.04
N GLU A 64 -15.36 -16.08 9.30
CA GLU A 64 -15.53 -15.37 8.03
C GLU A 64 -15.42 -13.84 8.17
N SER A 65 -15.91 -13.27 9.27
CA SER A 65 -15.76 -11.82 9.54
C SER A 65 -14.29 -11.40 9.67
N SER A 66 -13.50 -12.19 10.41
CA SER A 66 -12.05 -11.95 10.57
C SER A 66 -11.30 -12.16 9.24
N PHE A 67 -11.70 -13.16 8.47
CA PHE A 67 -11.13 -13.40 7.14
C PHE A 67 -11.34 -12.20 6.21
N GLN A 68 -12.54 -11.60 6.19
CA GLN A 68 -12.83 -10.42 5.37
C GLN A 68 -11.99 -9.20 5.79
N GLN A 69 -11.80 -8.97 7.09
CA GLN A 69 -10.95 -7.90 7.60
C GLN A 69 -9.47 -8.13 7.22
N ILE A 70 -8.99 -9.35 7.36
CA ILE A 70 -7.62 -9.73 6.95
C ILE A 70 -7.45 -9.55 5.43
N CYS A 71 -8.43 -10.00 4.63
CA CYS A 71 -8.41 -9.82 3.18
C CYS A 71 -8.39 -8.37 2.75
N TYR A 72 -9.06 -7.48 3.48
CA TYR A 72 -8.96 -6.04 3.24
C TYR A 72 -7.49 -5.58 3.26
N TYR A 73 -6.74 -5.92 4.30
CA TYR A 73 -5.33 -5.54 4.42
C TYR A 73 -4.43 -6.24 3.39
N LEU A 74 -4.69 -7.51 3.09
CA LEU A 74 -3.94 -8.24 2.06
C LEU A 74 -4.10 -7.59 0.69
N LYS A 75 -5.33 -7.25 0.28
CA LYS A 75 -5.62 -6.55 -0.98
C LYS A 75 -4.96 -5.18 -1.00
N ARG A 76 -5.20 -4.39 0.04
CA ARG A 76 -4.63 -3.04 0.19
C ARG A 76 -3.10 -3.05 0.01
N ASN A 77 -2.41 -4.00 0.64
CA ASN A 77 -0.95 -4.00 0.68
C ASN A 77 -0.28 -4.77 -0.47
N LEU A 78 -0.92 -5.80 -1.02
CA LEU A 78 -0.33 -6.66 -2.06
C LEU A 78 -0.83 -6.35 -3.47
N VAL A 79 -2.04 -5.81 -3.60
CA VAL A 79 -2.65 -5.49 -4.91
C VAL A 79 -2.70 -3.98 -5.13
N HIS A 80 -3.11 -3.21 -4.14
CA HIS A 80 -3.35 -1.76 -4.22
C HIS A 80 -2.18 -0.91 -3.67
N PHE A 81 -2.46 0.31 -3.24
CA PHE A 81 -1.47 1.32 -2.87
C PHE A 81 -1.12 1.36 -1.37
N GLY A 82 -1.32 0.25 -0.65
CA GLY A 82 -0.96 0.16 0.76
C GLY A 82 -1.71 1.18 1.62
N LYS A 83 -1.04 1.81 2.57
CA LYS A 83 -1.66 2.76 3.52
C LYS A 83 -2.37 3.95 2.86
N VAL A 84 -1.95 4.37 1.67
CA VAL A 84 -2.58 5.49 0.96
C VAL A 84 -3.72 5.08 0.05
N ASP A 85 -4.00 3.80 -0.09
CA ASP A 85 -5.06 3.29 -0.95
C ASP A 85 -6.45 3.90 -0.66
N PRO A 86 -6.88 4.05 0.61
CA PRO A 86 -8.14 4.73 0.92
C PRO A 86 -8.17 6.19 0.47
N LEU A 87 -7.01 6.87 0.46
CA LEU A 87 -6.89 8.25 -0.01
C LEU A 87 -7.00 8.32 -1.54
N MET A 88 -6.38 7.38 -2.26
CA MET A 88 -6.44 7.29 -3.72
C MET A 88 -7.86 7.02 -4.23
N SER A 89 -8.70 6.45 -3.38
CA SER A 89 -10.10 6.12 -3.71
C SER A 89 -11.10 7.25 -3.44
N ASP A 90 -10.71 8.34 -2.77
CA ASP A 90 -11.60 9.48 -2.52
C ASP A 90 -11.51 10.52 -3.66
N PRO A 91 -12.56 10.68 -4.48
CA PRO A 91 -12.55 11.59 -5.63
C PRO A 91 -12.49 13.08 -5.24
N ARG A 92 -12.59 13.42 -3.96
CA ARG A 92 -12.45 14.79 -3.46
C ARG A 92 -11.01 15.16 -3.15
N LEU A 93 -10.10 14.18 -3.13
CA LEU A 93 -8.68 14.41 -2.95
C LEU A 93 -8.00 14.60 -4.31
N GLU A 94 -7.25 15.66 -4.45
CA GLU A 94 -6.56 16.03 -5.70
C GLU A 94 -5.06 15.70 -5.64
N GLU A 95 -4.49 15.66 -4.44
CA GLU A 95 -3.08 15.34 -4.21
C GLU A 95 -2.90 14.56 -2.92
N VAL A 96 -1.97 13.61 -2.94
CA VAL A 96 -1.53 12.86 -1.76
C VAL A 96 0.00 12.95 -1.68
N SER A 97 0.55 13.47 -0.59
CA SER A 97 2.00 13.68 -0.43
C SER A 97 2.52 13.22 0.92
N CYS A 98 3.73 12.69 0.90
CA CYS A 98 4.51 12.38 2.09
C CYS A 98 5.86 13.07 1.97
N ASN A 99 6.11 14.06 2.81
CA ASN A 99 7.26 14.95 2.68
C ASN A 99 8.53 14.43 3.38
N ALA A 100 8.39 13.50 4.31
CA ALA A 100 9.50 12.88 5.03
C ALA A 100 9.02 11.62 5.79
N PRO A 101 9.92 10.69 6.16
CA PRO A 101 9.63 9.66 7.13
C PRO A 101 9.16 10.25 8.47
N GLU A 102 8.36 9.49 9.21
CA GLU A 102 7.83 9.87 10.54
C GLU A 102 7.07 11.21 10.54
N SER A 103 6.53 11.56 9.37
CA SER A 103 5.69 12.73 9.14
C SER A 103 4.33 12.27 8.65
N PRO A 104 3.23 12.97 9.00
CA PRO A 104 1.93 12.68 8.44
C PRO A 104 1.94 12.72 6.91
N VAL A 105 1.18 11.83 6.29
CA VAL A 105 0.78 11.99 4.90
C VAL A 105 -0.19 13.17 4.82
N PHE A 106 0.00 14.03 3.84
CA PHE A 106 -0.85 15.18 3.57
C PHE A 106 -1.71 14.92 2.35
N VAL A 107 -2.89 15.51 2.34
CA VAL A 107 -3.80 15.49 1.20
C VAL A 107 -4.25 16.90 0.85
N TYR A 108 -4.42 17.18 -0.43
CA TYR A 108 -5.11 18.38 -0.89
C TYR A 108 -6.57 18.02 -1.18
N HIS A 109 -7.47 18.55 -0.37
CA HIS A 109 -8.90 18.30 -0.49
C HIS A 109 -9.56 19.47 -1.21
N ARG A 110 -10.43 19.17 -2.18
CA ARG A 110 -11.09 20.18 -3.04
C ARG A 110 -11.77 21.32 -2.26
N ASP A 111 -12.37 21.01 -1.11
CA ASP A 111 -13.15 21.97 -0.33
C ASP A 111 -12.40 22.51 0.91
N TYR A 112 -11.34 21.85 1.36
CA TYR A 112 -10.64 22.14 2.62
C TYR A 112 -9.15 22.40 2.45
N GLU A 113 -8.63 22.33 1.21
CA GLU A 113 -7.22 22.54 0.89
C GLU A 113 -6.30 21.53 1.59
N ASP A 114 -5.17 21.96 2.14
CA ASP A 114 -4.17 21.10 2.76
C ASP A 114 -4.63 20.53 4.10
N LEU A 115 -4.69 19.21 4.22
CA LEU A 115 -5.04 18.50 5.44
C LEU A 115 -3.96 17.47 5.79
N ALA A 116 -3.57 17.42 7.06
CA ALA A 116 -2.80 16.31 7.58
C ALA A 116 -3.71 15.08 7.80
N THR A 117 -3.19 13.89 7.50
CA THR A 117 -3.90 12.64 7.78
C THR A 117 -3.35 11.96 9.05
N ASN A 118 -4.00 10.87 9.45
CA ASN A 118 -3.49 9.96 10.49
C ASN A 118 -2.59 8.85 9.94
N ILE A 119 -2.13 8.96 8.69
CA ILE A 119 -1.23 7.99 8.07
C ILE A 119 0.20 8.49 8.19
N GLU A 120 1.09 7.62 8.65
CA GLU A 120 2.52 7.86 8.74
C GLU A 120 3.31 6.65 8.22
N TYR A 121 4.51 6.91 7.71
CA TYR A 121 5.47 5.90 7.31
C TYR A 121 6.75 6.02 8.13
N GLY A 122 7.23 4.91 8.69
CA GLY A 122 8.59 4.84 9.22
C GLY A 122 9.64 4.95 8.10
N ALA A 123 10.89 5.29 8.44
CA ALA A 123 11.95 5.52 7.46
C ALA A 123 12.15 4.35 6.49
N GLY A 124 12.32 3.13 6.99
CA GLY A 124 12.47 1.93 6.15
C GLY A 124 11.20 1.57 5.36
N GLU A 125 10.04 1.84 5.95
CA GLU A 125 8.74 1.57 5.33
C GLU A 125 8.49 2.51 4.15
N LEU A 126 8.77 3.80 4.29
CA LEU A 126 8.61 4.79 3.21
C LEU A 126 9.51 4.45 2.03
N ARG A 127 10.79 4.13 2.28
CA ARG A 127 11.73 3.70 1.24
C ARG A 127 11.25 2.46 0.48
N SER A 128 10.75 1.47 1.20
CA SER A 128 10.18 0.25 0.59
C SER A 128 8.94 0.55 -0.24
N PHE A 129 8.07 1.41 0.24
CA PHE A 129 6.87 1.84 -0.46
C PHE A 129 7.21 2.60 -1.76
N ILE A 130 8.13 3.56 -1.72
CA ILE A 130 8.60 4.30 -2.91
C ILE A 130 9.17 3.35 -3.97
N LYS A 131 9.99 2.38 -3.57
CA LYS A 131 10.52 1.37 -4.50
C LYS A 131 9.42 0.52 -5.13
N THR A 132 8.42 0.12 -4.34
CA THR A 132 7.26 -0.64 -4.84
C THR A 132 6.47 0.18 -5.86
N LEU A 133 6.21 1.46 -5.60
CA LEU A 133 5.53 2.35 -6.54
C LEU A 133 6.30 2.52 -7.85
N ALA A 134 7.62 2.71 -7.76
CA ALA A 134 8.48 2.79 -8.94
C ALA A 134 8.39 1.51 -9.79
N GLN A 135 8.52 0.34 -9.17
CA GLN A 135 8.43 -0.96 -9.86
C GLN A 135 7.06 -1.16 -10.53
N ARG A 136 5.96 -0.81 -9.86
CA ARG A 136 4.60 -0.89 -10.43
C ARG A 136 4.42 0.04 -11.64
N SER A 137 5.13 1.16 -11.65
CA SER A 137 5.14 2.10 -12.77
C SER A 137 6.14 1.73 -13.88
N GLY A 138 6.79 0.57 -13.79
CA GLY A 138 7.81 0.12 -14.74
C GLY A 138 9.08 0.98 -14.72
N LYS A 139 9.35 1.66 -13.60
CA LYS A 139 10.54 2.50 -13.40
C LYS A 139 11.47 1.88 -12.37
N ASP A 140 12.75 2.24 -12.50
CA ASP A 140 13.76 1.92 -11.50
C ASP A 140 14.15 3.18 -10.74
N ILE A 141 14.13 3.10 -9.42
CA ILE A 141 14.60 4.15 -8.52
C ILE A 141 15.71 3.58 -7.63
N SER A 142 16.84 4.27 -7.58
CA SER A 142 18.02 3.83 -6.85
C SER A 142 18.87 5.02 -6.42
N THR A 143 19.91 4.77 -5.64
CA THR A 143 20.89 5.79 -5.27
C THR A 143 21.53 6.49 -6.49
N ALA A 144 21.66 5.79 -7.61
CA ALA A 144 22.15 6.35 -8.87
C ALA A 144 21.07 7.15 -9.64
N LYS A 145 19.78 6.87 -9.39
CA LYS A 145 18.62 7.57 -9.95
C LYS A 145 17.62 7.85 -8.84
N PRO A 146 17.90 8.82 -7.97
CA PRO A 146 17.14 9.03 -6.74
C PRO A 146 15.80 9.76 -6.94
N MET A 147 15.53 10.28 -8.13
CA MET A 147 14.27 10.95 -8.46
C MET A 147 13.63 10.32 -9.69
N GLN A 148 12.33 10.03 -9.59
CA GLN A 148 11.52 9.51 -10.70
C GLN A 148 10.15 10.17 -10.74
N GLY A 149 9.81 10.75 -11.89
CA GLY A 149 8.45 11.15 -12.24
C GLY A 149 7.84 10.12 -13.19
N THR A 150 6.62 9.65 -12.91
CA THR A 150 5.95 8.65 -13.74
C THR A 150 4.43 8.73 -13.57
N ALA A 151 3.70 7.89 -14.28
CA ALA A 151 2.28 7.67 -14.07
C ALA A 151 2.04 6.29 -13.47
N LEU A 152 1.09 6.20 -12.56
CA LEU A 152 0.57 4.95 -12.03
C LEU A 152 -0.37 4.29 -13.04
N PRO A 153 -0.69 3.00 -12.88
CA PRO A 153 -1.61 2.30 -13.78
C PRO A 153 -3.00 2.92 -13.90
N ASP A 154 -3.47 3.61 -12.86
CA ASP A 154 -4.73 4.36 -12.83
C ASP A 154 -4.67 5.71 -13.57
N GLY A 155 -3.50 6.09 -14.09
CA GLY A 155 -3.25 7.36 -14.78
C GLY A 155 -2.82 8.51 -13.86
N SER A 156 -2.80 8.34 -12.56
CA SER A 156 -2.31 9.34 -11.60
C SER A 156 -0.83 9.63 -11.83
N ARG A 157 -0.44 10.89 -11.72
CA ARG A 157 0.98 11.27 -11.79
C ARG A 157 1.62 11.14 -10.43
N ILE A 158 2.84 10.64 -10.42
CA ILE A 158 3.59 10.49 -9.18
C ILE A 158 5.02 10.97 -9.34
N GLN A 159 5.52 11.66 -8.33
CA GLN A 159 6.93 11.99 -8.16
C GLN A 159 7.47 11.24 -6.95
N LEU A 160 8.55 10.52 -7.15
CA LEU A 160 9.24 9.73 -6.13
C LEU A 160 10.64 10.29 -5.92
N THR A 161 11.07 10.42 -4.66
CA THR A 161 12.41 10.89 -4.31
C THR A 161 12.99 10.02 -3.21
N LEU A 162 14.24 9.59 -3.38
CA LEU A 162 15.03 8.94 -2.32
C LEU A 162 15.86 9.96 -1.54
N ASP A 163 16.24 9.57 -0.35
CA ASP A 163 17.01 10.33 0.65
C ASP A 163 18.29 11.00 0.11
N GLU A 164 18.95 10.38 -0.84
CA GLU A 164 20.24 10.84 -1.39
C GLU A 164 20.22 12.27 -1.94
N VAL A 165 19.05 12.80 -2.30
CA VAL A 165 18.90 14.16 -2.87
C VAL A 165 17.88 15.02 -2.12
N ALA A 166 17.18 14.46 -1.15
CA ALA A 166 16.13 15.14 -0.43
C ALA A 166 16.63 15.59 0.96
N PRO A 167 16.62 16.89 1.27
CA PRO A 167 17.12 17.42 2.55
C PRO A 167 16.38 16.90 3.80
N ARG A 168 15.18 16.36 3.61
CA ARG A 168 14.30 15.84 4.69
C ARG A 168 14.09 14.33 4.65
N GLY A 169 14.78 13.62 3.76
CA GLY A 169 14.60 12.19 3.54
C GLY A 169 13.72 11.84 2.35
N GLU A 170 13.41 10.57 2.21
CA GLU A 170 12.54 10.06 1.15
C GLU A 170 11.17 10.76 1.15
N ASN A 171 10.60 10.97 -0.04
CA ASN A 171 9.28 11.56 -0.20
C ASN A 171 8.59 11.12 -1.49
N PHE A 172 7.26 11.31 -1.53
CA PHE A 172 6.44 11.14 -2.73
C PHE A 172 5.32 12.19 -2.79
N THR A 173 4.88 12.48 -4.00
CA THR A 173 3.69 13.30 -4.30
C THR A 173 3.00 12.75 -5.53
#